data_f1d2c17de0f7ba1a68f9f8df84588f5c
#
_entry.id   f1d2c17de0f7ba1a68f9f8df84588f5c
#
_cell.length_a   1.000
_cell.length_b   1.000
_cell.length_c   1.000
_cell.angle_alpha   90.00
_cell.angle_beta   90.00
_cell.angle_gamma   90.00
#
_symmetry.space_group_name_H-M   'P 1'
#
loop_
_entity.id
_entity.type
_entity.pdbx_description
1 polymer ?
#
loop_
_entity_poly.entity_id
_entity_poly.type
_entity_poly.pdbx_seq_one_letter_code
_entity_poly.pdbx_strand_id
1 'polypeptide(L)' 'RRFRYNGVTLPDVAGLSSQQVRDLYSAQYPELMSADIEVGEVARGVQDITFRRAVGTKG' A
#
# COMPACT_ATOMS: atom_id res chain seq x y z
N ARG A 1 11.80 -0.44 0.60
CA ARG A 1 10.40 -0.03 0.81
C ARG A 1 9.70 -1.04 1.71
N ARG A 2 8.77 -0.56 2.47
CA ARG A 2 7.95 -1.42 3.30
C ARG A 2 6.49 -1.00 3.12
N PHE A 3 5.65 -1.96 2.77
CA PHE A 3 4.24 -1.69 2.53
C PHE A 3 3.43 -2.11 3.75
N ARG A 4 2.45 -1.30 4.08
CA ARG A 4 1.57 -1.56 5.23
C ARG A 4 0.13 -1.38 4.82
N TYR A 5 -0.72 -2.25 5.33
CA TYR A 5 -2.15 -2.18 5.09
C TYR A 5 -2.88 -2.67 6.33
N ASN A 6 -3.72 -1.82 6.90
CA ASN A 6 -4.56 -2.15 8.05
C ASN A 6 -3.77 -2.79 9.20
N GLY A 7 -2.58 -2.24 9.47
CA GLY A 7 -1.72 -2.75 10.53
C GLY A 7 -0.89 -3.96 10.16
N VAL A 8 -1.05 -4.46 8.94
CA VAL A 8 -0.30 -5.62 8.45
C VAL A 8 0.84 -5.13 7.56
N THR A 9 2.02 -5.69 7.76
CA THR A 9 3.16 -5.39 6.90
C THR A 9 3.16 -6.35 5.72
N LEU A 10 3.18 -5.78 4.52
CA LEU A 10 3.19 -6.57 3.29
C LEU A 10 4.61 -6.52 2.70
N PRO A 11 5.18 -7.66 2.31
CA PRO A 11 6.50 -7.67 1.72
C PRO A 11 6.59 -6.86 0.44
N ASP A 12 7.72 -6.21 0.23
CA ASP A 12 7.99 -5.52 -1.02
C ASP A 12 8.23 -6.53 -2.14
N VAL A 13 7.85 -6.15 -3.34
CA VAL A 13 8.13 -6.95 -4.53
C VAL A 13 9.05 -6.14 -5.42
N ALA A 14 10.26 -6.62 -5.62
CA ALA A 14 11.25 -5.91 -6.42
C ALA A 14 10.77 -5.78 -7.87
N GLY A 15 11.06 -4.62 -8.45
CA GLY A 15 10.72 -4.38 -9.84
C GLY A 15 9.31 -3.85 -10.07
N LEU A 16 8.50 -3.75 -9.03
CA LEU A 16 7.15 -3.20 -9.15
C LEU A 16 7.06 -1.82 -8.52
N SER A 17 6.26 -0.96 -9.12
CA SER A 17 5.92 0.32 -8.50
C SER A 17 4.95 0.10 -7.34
N SER A 18 4.77 1.13 -6.52
CA SER A 18 3.82 1.05 -5.41
C SER A 18 2.42 0.70 -5.89
N GLN A 19 2.01 1.26 -7.01
CA GLN A 19 0.70 0.99 -7.58
C GLN A 19 0.59 -0.47 -8.04
N GLN A 20 1.65 -0.98 -8.64
CA GLN A 20 1.68 -2.37 -9.08
C GLN A 20 1.67 -3.34 -7.90
N VAL A 21 2.36 -2.98 -6.83
CA VAL A 21 2.35 -3.80 -5.61
C VAL A 21 0.94 -3.81 -5.01
N ARG A 22 0.28 -2.65 -5.00
CA ARG A 22 -1.10 -2.58 -4.53
C ARG A 22 -2.00 -3.49 -5.36
N ASP A 23 -1.86 -3.44 -6.69
CA ASP A 23 -2.68 -4.26 -7.56
C ASP A 23 -2.40 -5.76 -7.35
N LEU A 24 -1.14 -6.10 -7.10
CA LEU A 24 -0.78 -7.48 -6.83
C LEU A 24 -1.48 -7.98 -5.56
N TYR A 25 -1.43 -7.21 -4.49
CA TYR A 25 -2.06 -7.61 -3.23
C TYR A 25 -3.57 -7.50 -3.26
N SER A 26 -4.14 -6.80 -4.23
CA SER A 26 -5.59 -6.72 -4.36
C SER A 26 -6.21 -8.08 -4.66
N ALA A 27 -5.44 -9.04 -5.15
CA ALA A 27 -5.93 -10.39 -5.32
C ALA A 27 -6.25 -11.05 -3.99
N GLN A 28 -5.52 -10.67 -2.93
CA GLN A 28 -5.72 -11.18 -1.59
C GLN A 28 -6.62 -10.25 -0.77
N TYR A 29 -6.50 -8.95 -1.00
CA TYR A 29 -7.30 -7.93 -0.32
C TYR A 29 -8.01 -7.10 -1.38
N PRO A 30 -9.19 -7.53 -1.83
CA PRO A 30 -9.89 -6.87 -2.96
C PRO A 30 -10.11 -5.37 -2.76
N GLU A 31 -10.26 -4.94 -1.52
CA GLU A 31 -10.46 -3.53 -1.21
C GLU A 31 -9.26 -2.66 -1.59
N LEU A 32 -8.09 -3.27 -1.81
CA LEU A 32 -6.91 -2.51 -2.23
C LEU A 32 -7.04 -1.93 -3.63
N MET A 33 -7.95 -2.46 -4.43
CA MET A 33 -8.18 -1.91 -5.77
C MET A 33 -8.53 -0.43 -5.74
N SER A 34 -9.20 0.01 -4.69
CA SER A 34 -9.59 1.41 -4.53
C SER A 34 -8.85 2.10 -3.39
N ALA A 35 -7.81 1.48 -2.87
CA ALA A 35 -7.05 2.07 -1.78
C ALA A 35 -6.15 3.20 -2.27
N ASP A 36 -6.00 4.21 -1.44
CA ASP A 36 -5.05 5.28 -1.68
C ASP A 36 -3.65 4.85 -1.27
N ILE A 37 -2.66 5.31 -2.01
CA ILE A 37 -1.27 5.04 -1.71
C ILE A 37 -0.70 6.27 -0.99
N GLU A 38 -0.29 6.08 0.25
CA GLU A 38 0.30 7.14 1.05
C GLU A 38 1.78 6.84 1.23
N VAL A 39 2.62 7.71 0.68
CA VAL A 39 4.07 7.53 0.75
C VAL A 39 4.57 8.27 1.98
N GLY A 40 5.17 7.51 2.90
CA GLY A 40 5.74 8.07 4.12
C GLY A 40 7.18 8.48 3.94
N GLU A 41 7.79 8.84 5.05
CA GLU A 41 9.18 9.27 5.06
C GLU A 41 10.13 8.09 4.99
N VAL A 42 11.31 8.34 4.43
CA VAL A 42 12.39 7.35 4.45
C VAL A 42 13.08 7.43 5.81
N ALA A 43 13.14 6.30 6.50
CA ALA A 43 13.83 6.20 7.77
C ALA A 43 14.75 4.99 7.73
N ARG A 44 16.03 5.19 8.04
CA ARG A 44 17.03 4.13 8.05
C ARG A 44 17.11 3.39 6.71
N GLY A 45 16.98 4.12 5.62
CA GLY A 45 17.03 3.54 4.28
C GLY A 45 15.77 2.80 3.86
N VAL A 46 14.72 2.83 4.67
CA VAL A 46 13.46 2.18 4.37
C VAL A 46 12.37 3.22 4.25
N GLN A 47 11.63 3.18 3.16
CA GLN A 47 10.48 4.05 2.95
C GLN A 47 9.20 3.28 3.27
N ASP A 48 8.39 3.84 4.16
CA ASP A 48 7.10 3.26 4.49
C ASP A 48 6.04 3.75 3.50
N ILE A 49 5.30 2.81 2.94
CA ILE A 49 4.21 3.11 2.04
C ILE A 49 2.97 2.44 2.60
N THR A 50 1.95 3.22 2.85
CA THR A 50 0.71 2.73 3.46
C THR A 50 -0.40 2.74 2.43
N PHE A 51 -1.10 1.62 2.34
CA PHE A 51 -2.33 1.55 1.55
C PHE A 51 -3.49 1.87 2.49
N ARG A 52 -4.18 2.97 2.21
CA ARG A 52 -5.31 3.40 3.02
C ARG A 52 -6.59 3.11 2.28
N ARG A 53 -7.50 2.45 2.97
CA ARG A 53 -8.82 2.25 2.41
C ARG A 53 -9.47 3.61 2.19
N ALA A 54 -9.97 3.83 0.99
CA ALA A 54 -10.71 5.04 0.70
C ALA A 54 -11.96 5.02 1.57
N VAL A 55 -12.09 6.01 2.43
CA VAL A 55 -13.31 6.16 3.21
C VAL A 55 -14.29 6.79 2.26
N GLY A 56 -15.21 6.01 1.82
CA GLY A 56 -16.17 6.51 0.88
C GLY A 56 -17.01 7.56 1.51
N THR A 57 -16.93 8.62 1.28
CA THR A 57 -17.79 9.54 1.87
C THR A 57 -18.48 10.39 0.93
N LYS A 58 -18.68 10.18 0.75
CA LYS A 58 -19.04 10.91 0.13
C LYS A 58 -19.79 11.28 0.01
N GLY A 59 -19.66 11.23 0.22
CA GLY A 59 -20.50 12.04 0.24
C GLY A 59 -21.41 12.46 -0.29
#